data_a39f0286ea8a35d5645b403b2c0d97d6
#
_entry.id   a39f0286ea8a35d5645b403b2c0d97d6
#
_cell.length_a   1.000
_cell.length_b   1.000
_cell.length_c   1.000
_cell.angle_alpha   90.00
_cell.angle_beta   90.00
_cell.angle_gamma   90.00
#
_symmetry.space_group_name_H-M   'P 1'
#
loop_
_entity.id
_entity.type
_entity.pdbx_description
1 polymer ?
#
loop_
_entity_poly.entity_id
_entity_poly.type
_entity_poly.pdbx_seq_one_letter_code
_entity_poly.pdbx_strand_id
1 'polypeptide(L)'
;GKTDPMEKRTRVRARVISHALKDILTEGDKVIVMGHKRPDLDAIGAAIGVSRFASMNNLEAFIVLNDSDIDPTLRRVMDEIDKKPELKERFVTSDEAWDMMTSKTTVVVVDTHKPEMVLDENVLNKANRKVVIDHHRRGESFISNPLLVYMEPYASSTAELVTELLEYQPTEQRLTRLESTVMYAGIIVDTRNFTLRTGSRTFDAASYLRAHGADTILTQHFLKDDVDTYINRSELIRTVKIQDQGVAIAHGSDDKIYHPVTVAQAADELLSLEGIEASYVVAKREDNLIGISARSLGSINVQLTMEALGGGGHLTNAATQIKGATIDEAIEQLQQAITEQMSRSEDA
;
A
#
# COMPACT_ATOMS: atom_id res chain seq x y z
N GLY A 1 30.22 6.30 10.00
CA GLY A 1 28.97 6.15 10.69
C GLY A 1 28.72 4.70 11.08
N LYS A 2 28.31 4.46 12.31
CA LYS A 2 27.97 3.11 12.75
C LYS A 2 26.65 2.72 12.07
N THR A 3 26.67 1.70 11.22
CA THR A 3 25.47 1.08 10.67
C THR A 3 24.66 0.49 11.83
N ASP A 4 23.36 0.80 11.88
CA ASP A 4 22.46 0.21 12.87
C ASP A 4 22.58 -1.32 12.82
N PRO A 5 22.79 -2.01 13.96
CA PRO A 5 22.85 -3.48 13.99
C PRO A 5 21.64 -4.17 13.36
N MET A 6 20.45 -3.54 13.42
CA MET A 6 19.24 -4.02 12.75
C MET A 6 19.35 -3.96 11.22
N GLU A 7 19.86 -2.87 10.65
CA GLU A 7 20.11 -2.76 9.21
C GLU A 7 21.07 -3.83 8.70
N LYS A 8 22.13 -4.09 9.46
CA LYS A 8 23.11 -5.11 9.09
C LYS A 8 22.52 -6.52 9.11
N ARG A 9 21.69 -6.85 10.09
CA ARG A 9 20.97 -8.13 10.16
C ARG A 9 20.01 -8.31 9.00
N THR A 10 19.28 -7.26 8.62
CA THR A 10 18.27 -7.30 7.58
C THR A 10 18.88 -7.50 6.19
N ARG A 11 20.04 -6.92 5.90
CA ARG A 11 20.76 -7.13 4.63
C ARG A 11 21.23 -8.58 4.47
N VAL A 12 21.79 -9.18 5.50
CA VAL A 12 22.17 -10.60 5.50
C VAL A 12 20.94 -11.47 5.28
N ARG A 13 19.83 -11.14 5.94
CA ARG A 13 18.55 -11.84 5.75
C ARG A 13 18.05 -11.72 4.32
N ALA A 14 18.11 -10.54 3.71
CA ALA A 14 17.69 -10.33 2.32
C ALA A 14 18.45 -11.23 1.35
N ARG A 15 19.77 -11.37 1.54
CA ARG A 15 20.59 -12.27 0.72
C ARG A 15 20.19 -13.72 0.88
N VAL A 16 19.98 -14.17 2.12
CA VAL A 16 19.56 -15.55 2.43
C VAL A 16 18.17 -15.82 1.81
N ILE A 17 17.24 -14.89 1.97
CA ILE A 17 15.89 -15.00 1.42
C ILE A 17 15.92 -15.02 -0.12
N SER A 18 16.76 -14.20 -0.76
CA SER A 18 16.90 -14.19 -2.22
C SER A 18 17.33 -15.57 -2.75
N HIS A 19 18.31 -16.18 -2.12
CA HIS A 19 18.75 -17.54 -2.50
C HIS A 19 17.68 -18.60 -2.21
N ALA A 20 17.00 -18.52 -1.07
CA ALA A 20 15.91 -19.43 -0.74
C ALA A 20 14.74 -19.31 -1.73
N LEU A 21 14.37 -18.09 -2.10
CA LEU A 21 13.32 -17.83 -3.08
C LEU A 21 13.68 -18.42 -4.45
N LYS A 22 14.91 -18.22 -4.90
CA LYS A 22 15.40 -18.84 -6.13
C LYS A 22 15.22 -20.36 -6.10
N ASP A 23 15.66 -21.01 -5.05
CA ASP A 23 15.58 -22.47 -4.93
C ASP A 23 14.12 -22.95 -4.93
N ILE A 24 13.25 -22.27 -4.20
CA ILE A 24 11.82 -22.59 -4.14
C ILE A 24 11.15 -22.43 -5.51
N LEU A 25 11.39 -21.33 -6.19
CA LEU A 25 10.76 -21.06 -7.48
C LEU A 25 11.25 -22.03 -8.55
N THR A 26 12.53 -22.36 -8.57
CA THR A 26 13.12 -23.27 -9.57
C THR A 26 12.69 -24.73 -9.38
N GLU A 27 12.25 -25.12 -8.20
CA GLU A 27 11.63 -26.43 -7.95
C GLU A 27 10.21 -26.56 -8.55
N GLY A 28 9.57 -25.45 -8.84
CA GLY A 28 8.25 -25.40 -9.47
C GLY A 28 8.30 -25.29 -10.99
N ASP A 29 7.13 -25.20 -11.61
CA ASP A 29 7.00 -25.12 -13.07
C ASP A 29 6.83 -23.67 -13.58
N LYS A 30 6.09 -22.85 -12.85
CA LYS A 30 5.84 -21.43 -13.15
C LYS A 30 5.47 -20.68 -11.88
N VAL A 31 5.39 -19.38 -11.99
CA VAL A 31 5.08 -18.48 -10.86
C VAL A 31 3.81 -17.69 -11.18
N ILE A 32 2.89 -17.68 -10.24
CA ILE A 32 1.73 -16.78 -10.22
C ILE A 32 1.95 -15.78 -9.09
N VAL A 33 1.86 -14.50 -9.39
CA VAL A 33 2.03 -13.43 -8.40
C VAL A 33 0.73 -12.67 -8.25
N MET A 34 0.32 -12.41 -7.02
CA MET A 34 -0.82 -11.53 -6.75
C MET A 34 -0.61 -10.72 -5.48
N GLY A 35 -1.16 -9.52 -5.49
CA GLY A 35 -1.21 -8.66 -4.31
C GLY A 35 -2.52 -8.79 -3.55
N HIS A 36 -2.87 -7.74 -2.82
CA HIS A 36 -4.14 -7.63 -2.10
C HIS A 36 -5.27 -7.16 -3.02
N LYS A 37 -6.50 -7.29 -2.53
CA LYS A 37 -7.69 -6.71 -3.17
C LYS A 37 -7.48 -5.21 -3.38
N ARG A 38 -7.90 -4.70 -4.54
CA ARG A 38 -7.66 -3.31 -4.95
C ARG A 38 -6.17 -2.94 -4.83
N PRO A 39 -5.32 -3.59 -5.64
CA PRO A 39 -3.88 -3.43 -5.52
C PRO A 39 -3.47 -1.97 -5.77
N ASP A 40 -2.57 -1.48 -4.94
CA ASP A 40 -1.94 -0.18 -5.10
C ASP A 40 -0.63 -0.31 -5.90
N LEU A 41 0.08 0.79 -6.06
CA LEU A 41 1.34 0.79 -6.81
C LEU A 41 2.44 -0.02 -6.12
N ASP A 42 2.40 -0.14 -4.78
CA ASP A 42 3.35 -0.99 -4.07
C ASP A 42 3.12 -2.47 -4.40
N ALA A 43 1.87 -2.93 -4.34
CA ALA A 43 1.51 -4.29 -4.69
C ALA A 43 1.88 -4.63 -6.14
N ILE A 44 1.55 -3.76 -7.08
CA ILE A 44 1.85 -3.97 -8.51
C ILE A 44 3.37 -3.88 -8.78
N GLY A 45 4.06 -2.92 -8.19
CA GLY A 45 5.51 -2.81 -8.32
C GLY A 45 6.23 -4.03 -7.76
N ALA A 46 5.83 -4.50 -6.59
CA ALA A 46 6.37 -5.72 -6.00
C ALA A 46 6.09 -6.95 -6.88
N ALA A 47 4.88 -7.07 -7.42
CA ALA A 47 4.53 -8.17 -8.32
C ALA A 47 5.37 -8.17 -9.60
N ILE A 48 5.57 -7.01 -10.21
CA ILE A 48 6.45 -6.85 -11.38
C ILE A 48 7.88 -7.26 -11.03
N GLY A 49 8.39 -6.85 -9.88
CA GLY A 49 9.71 -7.23 -9.41
C GLY A 49 9.88 -8.73 -9.23
N VAL A 50 8.89 -9.40 -8.65
CA VAL A 50 8.88 -10.88 -8.51
C VAL A 50 8.85 -11.55 -9.88
N SER A 51 8.07 -11.02 -10.83
CA SER A 51 8.04 -11.57 -12.19
C SER A 51 9.40 -11.46 -12.88
N ARG A 52 10.13 -10.38 -12.68
CA ARG A 52 11.52 -10.23 -13.18
C ARG A 52 12.47 -11.18 -12.46
N PHE A 53 12.34 -11.35 -11.15
CA PHE A 53 13.11 -12.33 -10.39
C PHE A 53 12.97 -13.74 -10.97
N ALA A 54 11.75 -14.16 -11.27
CA ALA A 54 11.46 -15.44 -11.89
C ALA A 54 12.11 -15.54 -13.28
N SER A 55 11.98 -14.52 -14.10
CA SER A 55 12.57 -14.44 -15.44
C SER A 55 14.10 -14.53 -15.41
N MET A 56 14.76 -13.91 -14.43
CA MET A 56 16.20 -14.01 -14.19
C MET A 56 16.64 -15.46 -13.92
N ASN A 57 15.73 -16.30 -13.45
CA ASN A 57 15.95 -17.70 -13.16
C ASN A 57 15.27 -18.64 -14.19
N ASN A 58 14.99 -18.13 -15.37
CA ASN A 58 14.42 -18.87 -16.50
C ASN A 58 13.03 -19.48 -16.24
N LEU A 59 12.24 -18.81 -15.40
CA LEU A 59 10.87 -19.21 -15.09
C LEU A 59 9.87 -18.21 -15.67
N GLU A 60 8.77 -18.71 -16.19
CA GLU A 60 7.63 -17.88 -16.54
C GLU A 60 6.90 -17.44 -15.29
N ALA A 61 6.52 -16.16 -15.25
CA ALA A 61 5.74 -15.60 -14.18
C ALA A 61 4.58 -14.77 -14.72
N PHE A 62 3.44 -14.87 -14.05
CA PHE A 62 2.22 -14.18 -14.43
C PHE A 62 1.68 -13.41 -13.23
N ILE A 63 1.18 -12.21 -13.48
CA ILE A 63 0.65 -11.31 -12.46
C ILE A 63 -0.86 -11.26 -12.59
N VAL A 64 -1.55 -11.61 -11.52
CA VAL A 64 -3.03 -11.62 -11.53
C VAL A 64 -3.55 -10.20 -11.38
N LEU A 65 -4.37 -9.78 -12.32
CA LEU A 65 -5.05 -8.49 -12.29
C LEU A 65 -6.31 -8.57 -13.15
N ASN A 66 -7.46 -8.22 -12.58
CA ASN A 66 -8.72 -8.15 -13.32
C ASN A 66 -9.06 -6.68 -13.62
N ASP A 67 -9.83 -6.44 -14.68
CA ASP A 67 -10.24 -5.07 -15.04
C ASP A 67 -10.96 -4.34 -13.90
N SER A 68 -11.76 -5.06 -13.11
CA SER A 68 -12.45 -4.52 -11.95
C SER A 68 -11.53 -4.07 -10.81
N ASP A 69 -10.27 -4.51 -10.81
CA ASP A 69 -9.26 -4.15 -9.79
C ASP A 69 -8.55 -2.83 -10.10
N ILE A 70 -8.76 -2.27 -11.28
CA ILE A 70 -7.98 -1.15 -11.79
C ILE A 70 -8.66 0.18 -11.45
N ASP A 71 -8.06 0.92 -10.52
CA ASP A 71 -8.45 2.29 -10.20
C ASP A 71 -7.84 3.30 -11.19
N PRO A 72 -8.17 4.60 -11.13
CA PRO A 72 -7.61 5.59 -12.06
C PRO A 72 -6.08 5.70 -12.03
N THR A 73 -5.45 5.55 -10.88
CA THR A 73 -3.99 5.59 -10.76
C THR A 73 -3.36 4.38 -11.46
N LEU A 74 -3.88 3.20 -11.16
CA LEU A 74 -3.40 1.96 -11.78
C LEU A 74 -3.70 1.94 -13.29
N ARG A 75 -4.79 2.58 -13.73
CA ARG A 75 -5.09 2.71 -15.16
C ARG A 75 -3.98 3.44 -15.91
N ARG A 76 -3.44 4.51 -15.34
CA ARG A 76 -2.32 5.23 -15.97
C ARG A 76 -1.06 4.36 -16.10
N VAL A 77 -0.81 3.52 -15.10
CA VAL A 77 0.29 2.54 -15.14
C VAL A 77 0.03 1.49 -16.21
N MET A 78 -1.18 0.92 -16.24
CA MET A 78 -1.52 -0.13 -17.21
C MET A 78 -1.52 0.39 -18.65
N ASP A 79 -1.88 1.65 -18.89
CA ASP A 79 -1.78 2.27 -20.22
C ASP A 79 -0.33 2.27 -20.73
N GLU A 80 0.64 2.51 -19.86
CA GLU A 80 2.07 2.42 -20.22
C GLU A 80 2.51 0.96 -20.41
N ILE A 81 2.03 0.06 -19.58
CA ILE A 81 2.32 -1.38 -19.70
C ILE A 81 1.75 -1.94 -21.01
N ASP A 82 0.58 -1.51 -21.44
CA ASP A 82 -0.04 -1.92 -22.70
C ASP A 82 0.82 -1.62 -23.94
N LYS A 83 1.70 -0.62 -23.84
CA LYS A 83 2.66 -0.27 -24.89
C LYS A 83 3.90 -1.18 -24.93
N LYS A 84 4.05 -2.05 -23.96
CA LYS A 84 5.19 -2.97 -23.80
C LYS A 84 4.72 -4.42 -23.85
N PRO A 85 4.68 -5.07 -25.01
CA PRO A 85 4.11 -6.41 -25.17
C PRO A 85 4.67 -7.44 -24.20
N GLU A 86 5.97 -7.45 -23.95
CA GLU A 86 6.62 -8.40 -23.06
C GLU A 86 6.09 -8.31 -21.63
N LEU A 87 5.88 -7.10 -21.12
CA LEU A 87 5.35 -6.90 -19.77
C LEU A 87 3.84 -7.12 -19.73
N LYS A 88 3.12 -6.65 -20.75
CA LYS A 88 1.68 -6.83 -20.87
C LYS A 88 1.28 -8.33 -20.83
N GLU A 89 2.01 -9.17 -21.52
CA GLU A 89 1.76 -10.61 -21.60
C GLU A 89 1.85 -11.32 -20.24
N ARG A 90 2.54 -10.75 -19.28
CA ARG A 90 2.64 -11.31 -17.92
C ARG A 90 1.37 -11.10 -17.11
N PHE A 91 0.53 -10.13 -17.46
CA PHE A 91 -0.71 -9.84 -16.74
C PHE A 91 -1.82 -10.78 -17.23
N VAL A 92 -2.43 -11.47 -16.28
CA VAL A 92 -3.50 -12.45 -16.53
C VAL A 92 -4.68 -12.19 -15.59
N THR A 93 -5.87 -12.59 -16.01
CA THR A 93 -7.05 -12.56 -15.14
C THR A 93 -7.00 -13.68 -14.10
N SER A 94 -7.86 -13.59 -13.09
CA SER A 94 -8.02 -14.67 -12.10
C SER A 94 -8.38 -16.01 -12.76
N ASP A 95 -9.27 -15.98 -13.75
CA ASP A 95 -9.68 -17.21 -14.47
C ASP A 95 -8.53 -17.80 -15.29
N GLU A 96 -7.77 -16.97 -15.98
CA GLU A 96 -6.58 -17.41 -16.71
C GLU A 96 -5.53 -18.01 -15.77
N ALA A 97 -5.29 -17.36 -14.61
CA ALA A 97 -4.37 -17.87 -13.60
C ALA A 97 -4.82 -19.23 -13.06
N TRP A 98 -6.10 -19.36 -12.72
CA TRP A 98 -6.67 -20.62 -12.27
C TRP A 98 -6.45 -21.74 -13.29
N ASP A 99 -6.72 -21.48 -14.55
CA ASP A 99 -6.65 -22.48 -15.62
C ASP A 99 -5.21 -22.94 -15.90
N MET A 100 -4.22 -22.08 -15.75
CA MET A 100 -2.82 -22.42 -16.01
C MET A 100 -2.10 -23.10 -14.83
N MET A 101 -2.68 -23.08 -13.63
CA MET A 101 -2.04 -23.63 -12.43
C MET A 101 -1.99 -25.15 -12.45
N THR A 102 -0.83 -25.68 -12.09
CA THR A 102 -0.59 -27.10 -11.81
C THR A 102 -0.26 -27.31 -10.33
N SER A 103 -0.07 -28.55 -9.91
CA SER A 103 0.39 -28.88 -8.56
C SER A 103 1.80 -28.35 -8.23
N LYS A 104 2.57 -27.98 -9.26
CA LYS A 104 3.93 -27.46 -9.14
C LYS A 104 4.02 -25.94 -9.29
N THR A 105 2.92 -25.25 -9.53
CA THR A 105 2.90 -23.80 -9.64
C THR A 105 3.09 -23.17 -8.27
N THR A 106 4.01 -22.23 -8.18
CA THR A 106 4.23 -21.45 -6.96
C THR A 106 3.44 -20.15 -7.03
N VAL A 107 2.60 -19.90 -6.03
CA VAL A 107 1.88 -18.62 -5.87
C VAL A 107 2.67 -17.76 -4.89
N VAL A 108 3.13 -16.60 -5.36
CA VAL A 108 3.79 -15.60 -4.54
C VAL A 108 2.79 -14.49 -4.24
N VAL A 109 2.49 -14.31 -2.96
CA VAL A 109 1.61 -13.24 -2.49
C VAL A 109 2.48 -12.08 -2.01
N VAL A 110 2.25 -10.90 -2.54
CA VAL A 110 3.00 -9.69 -2.20
C VAL A 110 2.08 -8.65 -1.55
N ASP A 111 2.62 -7.90 -0.62
CA ASP A 111 1.99 -6.76 0.03
C ASP A 111 0.77 -7.10 0.90
N THR A 112 0.57 -8.35 1.18
CA THR A 112 -0.36 -8.85 2.21
C THR A 112 0.06 -10.25 2.65
N HIS A 113 -0.37 -10.65 3.82
CA HIS A 113 -0.18 -12.01 4.37
C HIS A 113 -1.51 -12.62 4.84
N LYS A 114 -2.62 -11.90 4.65
CA LYS A 114 -3.95 -12.30 5.11
C LYS A 114 -4.71 -12.97 3.96
N PRO A 115 -5.20 -14.22 4.13
CA PRO A 115 -5.94 -14.91 3.08
C PRO A 115 -7.14 -14.14 2.55
N GLU A 116 -7.89 -13.49 3.44
CA GLU A 116 -9.08 -12.70 3.11
C GLU A 116 -8.78 -11.43 2.32
N MET A 117 -7.53 -10.97 2.34
CA MET A 117 -7.10 -9.75 1.66
C MET A 117 -6.47 -9.98 0.30
N VAL A 118 -6.12 -11.22 -0.04
CA VAL A 118 -5.51 -11.49 -1.36
C VAL A 118 -6.49 -11.18 -2.49
N LEU A 119 -5.97 -10.83 -3.64
CA LEU A 119 -6.76 -10.44 -4.81
C LEU A 119 -7.77 -11.53 -5.20
N ASP A 120 -7.36 -12.80 -5.17
CA ASP A 120 -8.23 -13.94 -5.45
C ASP A 120 -7.93 -15.11 -4.51
N GLU A 121 -8.85 -15.39 -3.58
CA GLU A 121 -8.70 -16.48 -2.61
C GLU A 121 -8.75 -17.87 -3.27
N ASN A 122 -9.48 -18.03 -4.35
CA ASN A 122 -9.59 -19.31 -5.05
C ASN A 122 -8.25 -19.71 -5.66
N VAL A 123 -7.55 -18.75 -6.27
CA VAL A 123 -6.19 -18.98 -6.79
C VAL A 123 -5.24 -19.33 -5.64
N LEU A 124 -5.31 -18.65 -4.53
CA LEU A 124 -4.50 -18.95 -3.34
C LEU A 124 -4.78 -20.37 -2.83
N ASN A 125 -6.05 -20.74 -2.69
CA ASN A 125 -6.46 -22.02 -2.13
C ASN A 125 -6.13 -23.21 -3.04
N LYS A 126 -6.09 -22.99 -4.35
CA LYS A 126 -5.65 -24.01 -5.32
C LYS A 126 -4.16 -24.31 -5.21
N ALA A 127 -3.36 -23.36 -4.75
CA ALA A 127 -1.90 -23.47 -4.73
C ALA A 127 -1.42 -24.48 -3.67
N ASN A 128 -0.57 -25.42 -4.08
CA ASN A 128 0.17 -26.30 -3.18
C ASN A 128 1.48 -25.66 -2.70
N ARG A 129 1.97 -24.67 -3.42
CA ARG A 129 3.24 -24.01 -3.19
C ARG A 129 2.99 -22.51 -3.04
N LYS A 130 3.26 -21.97 -1.86
CA LYS A 130 2.95 -20.58 -1.52
C LYS A 130 4.16 -19.89 -0.92
N VAL A 131 4.36 -18.62 -1.29
CA VAL A 131 5.38 -17.72 -0.75
C VAL A 131 4.70 -16.41 -0.37
N VAL A 132 5.09 -15.82 0.75
CA VAL A 132 4.58 -14.54 1.23
C VAL A 132 5.73 -13.54 1.35
N ILE A 133 5.58 -12.37 0.71
CA ILE A 133 6.52 -11.25 0.84
C ILE A 133 5.71 -10.00 1.21
N ASP A 134 5.92 -9.46 2.40
CA ASP A 134 5.12 -8.36 2.92
C ASP A 134 5.92 -7.51 3.91
N HIS A 135 5.57 -6.23 4.02
CA HIS A 135 6.19 -5.30 4.97
C HIS A 135 5.25 -4.89 6.12
N HIS A 136 4.01 -5.39 6.12
CA HIS A 136 3.06 -5.10 7.19
C HIS A 136 3.42 -5.87 8.47
N ARG A 137 2.98 -5.36 9.61
CA ARG A 137 3.08 -6.10 10.87
C ARG A 137 2.19 -7.33 10.81
N ARG A 138 2.69 -8.43 11.32
CA ARG A 138 1.96 -9.69 11.34
C ARG A 138 0.65 -9.55 12.11
N GLY A 139 -0.45 -9.89 11.44
CA GLY A 139 -1.78 -10.00 12.03
C GLY A 139 -2.07 -11.40 12.54
N GLU A 140 -3.26 -11.60 13.09
CA GLU A 140 -3.71 -12.90 13.59
C GLU A 140 -4.01 -13.90 12.45
N SER A 141 -4.59 -13.39 11.36
CA SER A 141 -4.87 -14.17 10.15
C SER A 141 -3.63 -14.26 9.27
N PHE A 142 -3.28 -15.47 8.84
CA PHE A 142 -2.10 -15.70 8.02
C PHE A 142 -2.33 -16.81 6.99
N ILE A 143 -1.74 -16.67 5.82
CA ILE A 143 -1.75 -17.69 4.77
C ILE A 143 -1.17 -18.99 5.32
N SER A 144 -1.89 -20.10 5.10
CA SER A 144 -1.52 -21.41 5.64
C SER A 144 -0.44 -22.10 4.84
N ASN A 145 0.49 -22.77 5.53
CA ASN A 145 1.53 -23.63 4.96
C ASN A 145 2.40 -22.98 3.86
N PRO A 146 2.90 -21.75 4.06
CA PRO A 146 3.81 -21.17 3.09
C PRO A 146 5.17 -21.89 3.11
N LEU A 147 5.79 -22.04 1.93
CA LEU A 147 7.16 -22.56 1.81
C LEU A 147 8.20 -21.53 2.28
N LEU A 148 7.88 -20.24 2.13
CA LEU A 148 8.74 -19.15 2.52
C LEU A 148 7.87 -17.96 2.95
N VAL A 149 8.27 -17.32 4.04
CA VAL A 149 7.67 -16.08 4.54
C VAL A 149 8.79 -15.06 4.68
N TYR A 150 8.70 -13.97 3.94
CA TYR A 150 9.56 -12.82 4.11
C TYR A 150 8.72 -11.62 4.59
N MET A 151 8.69 -11.44 5.90
CA MET A 151 8.00 -10.36 6.58
C MET A 151 9.02 -9.41 7.19
N GLU A 152 8.99 -8.14 6.77
CA GLU A 152 9.94 -7.14 7.26
C GLU A 152 9.22 -5.82 7.57
N PRO A 153 8.69 -5.68 8.81
CA PRO A 153 7.88 -4.51 9.19
C PRO A 153 8.66 -3.18 9.18
N TYR A 154 9.97 -3.24 9.18
CA TYR A 154 10.82 -2.04 9.16
C TYR A 154 11.13 -1.53 7.75
N ALA A 155 10.77 -2.28 6.73
CA ALA A 155 10.87 -1.82 5.35
C ALA A 155 9.76 -0.80 5.04
N SER A 156 10.05 0.13 4.16
CA SER A 156 9.08 1.16 3.75
C SER A 156 7.92 0.60 2.93
N SER A 157 8.20 -0.43 2.18
CA SER A 157 7.28 -0.97 1.17
C SER A 157 7.70 -2.38 0.76
N THR A 158 6.78 -3.14 0.20
CA THR A 158 7.10 -4.45 -0.38
C THR A 158 7.96 -4.31 -1.63
N ALA A 159 7.79 -3.24 -2.41
CA ALA A 159 8.66 -2.92 -3.54
C ALA A 159 10.12 -2.73 -3.13
N GLU A 160 10.38 -2.12 -1.98
CA GLU A 160 11.74 -2.05 -1.40
C GLU A 160 12.31 -3.45 -1.15
N LEU A 161 11.55 -4.33 -0.51
CA LEU A 161 11.97 -5.70 -0.21
C LEU A 161 12.31 -6.48 -1.48
N VAL A 162 11.46 -6.43 -2.48
CA VAL A 162 11.67 -7.14 -3.75
C VAL A 162 12.87 -6.57 -4.50
N THR A 163 13.06 -5.25 -4.48
CA THR A 163 14.23 -4.60 -5.09
C THR A 163 15.53 -5.15 -4.50
N GLU A 164 15.60 -5.28 -3.17
CA GLU A 164 16.78 -5.85 -2.50
C GLU A 164 17.02 -7.31 -2.89
N LEU A 165 15.96 -8.11 -3.03
CA LEU A 165 16.09 -9.50 -3.48
C LEU A 165 16.68 -9.59 -4.88
N LEU A 166 16.30 -8.69 -5.77
CA LEU A 166 16.82 -8.65 -7.15
C LEU A 166 18.33 -8.36 -7.21
N GLU A 167 18.87 -7.61 -6.27
CA GLU A 167 20.30 -7.28 -6.23
C GLU A 167 21.19 -8.52 -6.12
N TYR A 168 20.69 -9.63 -5.59
CA TYR A 168 21.43 -10.88 -5.38
C TYR A 168 21.23 -11.90 -6.50
N GLN A 169 20.56 -11.51 -7.58
CA GLN A 169 20.27 -12.39 -8.71
C GLN A 169 21.19 -12.09 -9.91
N PRO A 170 21.32 -13.04 -10.88
CA PRO A 170 22.13 -12.83 -12.07
C PRO A 170 21.68 -11.60 -12.86
N THR A 171 22.62 -10.82 -13.36
CA THR A 171 22.39 -9.52 -13.98
C THR A 171 22.13 -9.55 -15.48
N GLU A 172 22.08 -10.73 -16.10
CA GLU A 172 21.91 -10.88 -17.55
C GLU A 172 20.55 -10.40 -18.07
N GLN A 173 19.52 -10.53 -17.21
CA GLN A 173 18.16 -10.06 -17.51
C GLN A 173 17.75 -8.95 -16.55
N ARG A 174 18.25 -7.75 -16.80
CA ARG A 174 18.02 -6.59 -15.94
C ARG A 174 16.57 -6.10 -15.98
N LEU A 175 16.16 -5.41 -14.93
CA LEU A 175 14.92 -4.64 -14.93
C LEU A 175 14.89 -3.68 -16.13
N THR A 176 13.75 -3.61 -16.80
CA THR A 176 13.51 -2.59 -17.82
C THR A 176 13.21 -1.25 -17.16
N ARG A 177 13.26 -0.18 -17.94
CA ARG A 177 12.91 1.17 -17.49
C ARG A 177 11.50 1.22 -16.89
N LEU A 178 10.51 0.65 -17.55
CA LEU A 178 9.12 0.66 -17.07
C LEU A 178 8.96 -0.15 -15.80
N GLU A 179 9.54 -1.34 -15.71
CA GLU A 179 9.53 -2.14 -14.49
C GLU A 179 10.13 -1.38 -13.31
N SER A 180 11.30 -0.78 -13.51
CA SER A 180 11.97 0.03 -12.49
C SER A 180 11.13 1.24 -12.08
N THR A 181 10.45 1.87 -13.03
CA THR A 181 9.59 3.04 -12.77
C THR A 181 8.39 2.67 -11.90
N VAL A 182 7.72 1.56 -12.19
CA VAL A 182 6.56 1.13 -11.41
C VAL A 182 6.96 0.71 -9.99
N MET A 183 8.09 0.00 -9.84
CA MET A 183 8.62 -0.35 -8.52
C MET A 183 8.99 0.89 -7.72
N TYR A 184 9.65 1.86 -8.35
CA TYR A 184 9.98 3.14 -7.76
C TYR A 184 8.72 3.91 -7.32
N ALA A 185 7.68 3.93 -8.16
CA ALA A 185 6.41 4.55 -7.83
C ALA A 185 5.75 3.91 -6.59
N GLY A 186 5.88 2.59 -6.43
CA GLY A 186 5.41 1.90 -5.24
C GLY A 186 6.10 2.38 -3.97
N ILE A 187 7.40 2.58 -4.01
CA ILE A 187 8.17 3.15 -2.89
C ILE A 187 7.71 4.58 -2.60
N ILE A 188 7.55 5.41 -3.61
CA ILE A 188 7.12 6.81 -3.48
C ILE A 188 5.75 6.91 -2.79
N VAL A 189 4.80 6.09 -3.20
CA VAL A 189 3.44 6.08 -2.63
C VAL A 189 3.45 5.68 -1.17
N ASP A 190 4.11 4.58 -0.83
CA ASP A 190 4.12 4.05 0.54
C ASP A 190 4.91 4.92 1.53
N THR A 191 5.91 5.63 1.04
CA THR A 191 6.72 6.54 1.85
C THR A 191 6.23 7.97 1.85
N ARG A 192 5.19 8.29 1.10
CA ARG A 192 4.78 9.67 0.83
C ARG A 192 5.99 10.53 0.45
N ASN A 193 6.60 10.17 -0.65
CA ASN A 193 7.77 10.85 -1.20
C ASN A 193 8.94 10.90 -0.20
N PHE A 194 9.32 9.74 0.34
CA PHE A 194 10.43 9.55 1.29
C PHE A 194 10.24 10.27 2.63
N THR A 195 9.00 10.42 3.09
CA THR A 195 8.69 11.06 4.37
C THR A 195 8.43 10.03 5.48
N LEU A 196 7.60 9.02 5.19
CA LEU A 196 7.17 8.03 6.18
C LEU A 196 7.97 6.73 6.04
N ARG A 197 8.32 6.12 7.18
CA ARG A 197 8.96 4.79 7.26
C ARG A 197 10.16 4.64 6.32
N THR A 198 10.89 5.73 6.10
CA THR A 198 12.00 5.78 5.16
C THR A 198 13.32 5.60 5.91
N GLY A 199 14.02 4.52 5.61
CA GLY A 199 15.36 4.23 6.14
C GLY A 199 16.43 4.36 5.05
N SER A 200 17.68 4.11 5.41
CA SER A 200 18.79 4.11 4.44
C SER A 200 18.58 3.07 3.35
N ARG A 201 18.04 1.91 3.69
CA ARG A 201 17.72 0.84 2.73
C ARG A 201 16.68 1.26 1.70
N THR A 202 15.72 2.14 2.06
CA THR A 202 14.75 2.70 1.13
C THR A 202 15.45 3.52 0.05
N PHE A 203 16.40 4.37 0.44
CA PHE A 203 17.20 5.14 -0.52
C PHE A 203 18.11 4.25 -1.36
N ASP A 204 18.68 3.21 -0.80
CA ASP A 204 19.48 2.23 -1.55
C ASP A 204 18.63 1.55 -2.63
N ALA A 205 17.43 1.11 -2.29
CA ALA A 205 16.49 0.52 -3.26
C ALA A 205 16.09 1.54 -4.34
N ALA A 206 15.77 2.77 -3.95
CA ALA A 206 15.45 3.83 -4.90
C ALA A 206 16.62 4.14 -5.83
N SER A 207 17.84 4.18 -5.31
CA SER A 207 19.06 4.36 -6.09
C SER A 207 19.26 3.23 -7.10
N TYR A 208 19.09 1.99 -6.68
CA TYR A 208 19.15 0.83 -7.55
C TYR A 208 18.15 0.95 -8.71
N LEU A 209 16.91 1.26 -8.41
CA LEU A 209 15.86 1.42 -9.43
C LEU A 209 16.16 2.58 -10.37
N ARG A 210 16.66 3.69 -9.85
CA ARG A 210 17.06 4.84 -10.68
C ARG A 210 18.21 4.48 -11.62
N ALA A 211 19.18 3.72 -11.14
CA ALA A 211 20.28 3.22 -11.95
C ALA A 211 19.81 2.27 -13.07
N HIS A 212 18.69 1.58 -12.85
CA HIS A 212 18.05 0.70 -13.85
C HIS A 212 17.04 1.43 -14.74
N GLY A 213 16.99 2.74 -14.66
CA GLY A 213 16.22 3.57 -15.57
C GLY A 213 14.86 4.05 -15.06
N ALA A 214 14.57 3.90 -13.75
CA ALA A 214 13.34 4.45 -13.19
C ALA A 214 13.17 5.93 -13.60
N ASP A 215 12.03 6.23 -14.21
CA ASP A 215 11.72 7.55 -14.74
C ASP A 215 10.91 8.33 -13.69
N THR A 216 11.56 9.34 -13.12
CA THR A 216 10.94 10.18 -12.07
C THR A 216 9.82 11.07 -12.61
N ILE A 217 9.90 11.47 -13.86
CA ILE A 217 8.86 12.27 -14.54
C ILE A 217 7.64 11.41 -14.81
N LEU A 218 7.83 10.20 -15.32
CA LEU A 218 6.75 9.26 -15.56
C LEU A 218 6.07 8.86 -14.23
N THR A 219 6.84 8.71 -13.16
CA THR A 219 6.29 8.47 -11.81
C THR A 219 5.33 9.59 -11.40
N GLN A 220 5.70 10.84 -11.60
CA GLN A 220 4.83 11.97 -11.31
C GLN A 220 3.56 11.95 -12.17
N HIS A 221 3.66 11.50 -13.43
CA HIS A 221 2.48 11.31 -14.28
C HIS A 221 1.51 10.26 -13.70
N PHE A 222 2.01 9.15 -13.17
CA PHE A 222 1.17 8.14 -12.51
C PHE A 222 0.43 8.69 -11.29
N LEU A 223 1.05 9.63 -10.59
CA LEU A 223 0.55 10.19 -9.33
C LEU A 223 -0.23 11.48 -9.50
N LYS A 224 -0.52 11.89 -10.74
CA LYS A 224 -1.34 13.08 -10.99
C LYS A 224 -2.75 12.90 -10.46
N ASP A 225 -3.25 13.96 -9.85
CA ASP A 225 -4.64 14.04 -9.45
C ASP A 225 -5.53 14.36 -10.66
N ASP A 226 -6.74 13.82 -10.63
CA ASP A 226 -7.83 14.33 -11.43
C ASP A 226 -8.24 15.72 -10.91
N VAL A 227 -8.59 16.64 -11.82
CA VAL A 227 -8.93 18.03 -11.47
C VAL A 227 -10.10 18.08 -10.50
N ASP A 228 -11.14 17.30 -10.74
CA ASP A 228 -12.33 17.27 -9.88
C ASP A 228 -12.01 16.73 -8.47
N THR A 229 -11.18 15.71 -8.38
CA THR A 229 -10.72 15.18 -7.11
C THR A 229 -9.90 16.23 -6.34
N TYR A 230 -9.02 16.95 -7.01
CA TYR A 230 -8.26 18.05 -6.43
C TYR A 230 -9.16 19.15 -5.88
N ILE A 231 -10.14 19.58 -6.68
CA ILE A 231 -11.10 20.61 -6.28
C ILE A 231 -11.91 20.15 -5.07
N ASN A 232 -12.45 18.93 -5.11
CA ASN A 232 -13.25 18.37 -4.01
C ASN A 232 -12.44 18.27 -2.71
N ARG A 233 -11.19 17.83 -2.79
CA ARG A 233 -10.29 17.80 -1.64
C ARG A 233 -10.02 19.20 -1.09
N SER A 234 -9.79 20.16 -1.97
CA SER A 234 -9.57 21.57 -1.60
C SER A 234 -10.78 22.19 -0.92
N GLU A 235 -11.99 21.85 -1.35
CA GLU A 235 -13.23 22.29 -0.70
C GLU A 235 -13.30 21.81 0.76
N LEU A 236 -12.93 20.57 1.02
CA LEU A 236 -12.88 20.03 2.39
C LEU A 236 -11.82 20.74 3.23
N ILE A 237 -10.60 20.86 2.72
CA ILE A 237 -9.49 21.49 3.43
C ILE A 237 -9.77 22.95 3.77
N ARG A 238 -10.47 23.65 2.91
CA ARG A 238 -10.84 25.06 3.09
C ARG A 238 -11.67 25.32 4.36
N THR A 239 -12.38 24.32 4.85
CA THR A 239 -13.24 24.44 6.05
C THR A 239 -12.48 24.23 7.35
N VAL A 240 -11.18 23.93 7.30
CA VAL A 240 -10.40 23.50 8.46
C VAL A 240 -10.46 24.50 9.61
N LYS A 241 -10.64 23.95 10.81
CA LYS A 241 -10.49 24.67 12.09
C LYS A 241 -9.47 23.92 12.93
N ILE A 242 -8.50 24.64 13.44
CA ILE A 242 -7.43 24.08 14.27
C ILE A 242 -7.75 24.40 15.72
N GLN A 243 -7.83 23.38 16.55
CA GLN A 243 -8.06 23.45 17.99
C GLN A 243 -6.75 23.36 18.75
N ASP A 244 -6.83 23.42 20.06
CA ASP A 244 -5.70 23.20 20.95
C ASP A 244 -5.04 21.85 20.69
N GLN A 245 -3.73 21.77 20.94
CA GLN A 245 -2.88 20.59 20.74
C GLN A 245 -2.73 20.15 19.27
N GLY A 246 -3.06 21.03 18.33
CA GLY A 246 -2.86 20.74 16.92
C GLY A 246 -3.90 19.80 16.31
N VAL A 247 -5.10 19.75 16.86
CA VAL A 247 -6.22 18.97 16.30
C VAL A 247 -6.93 19.80 15.24
N ALA A 248 -6.96 19.28 14.01
CA ALA A 248 -7.66 19.91 12.89
C ALA A 248 -8.92 19.15 12.52
N ILE A 249 -10.02 19.87 12.32
CA ILE A 249 -11.28 19.31 11.84
C ILE A 249 -11.70 20.07 10.58
N ALA A 250 -11.94 19.32 9.50
CA ALA A 250 -12.50 19.84 8.27
C ALA A 250 -13.75 19.01 7.90
N HIS A 251 -14.63 19.59 7.09
CA HIS A 251 -15.89 18.94 6.77
C HIS A 251 -16.45 19.33 5.40
N GLY A 252 -17.28 18.47 4.85
CA GLY A 252 -18.15 18.79 3.73
C GLY A 252 -19.49 19.38 4.18
N SER A 253 -20.41 19.59 3.24
CA SER A 253 -21.78 19.99 3.50
C SER A 253 -22.74 18.79 3.46
N ASP A 254 -23.95 18.98 4.01
CA ASP A 254 -25.00 17.95 3.93
C ASP A 254 -25.52 17.72 2.50
N ASP A 255 -25.25 18.65 1.59
CA ASP A 255 -25.75 18.64 0.21
C ASP A 255 -24.82 17.93 -0.78
N LYS A 256 -23.63 17.54 -0.37
CA LYS A 256 -22.63 16.97 -1.26
C LYS A 256 -22.05 15.67 -0.71
N ILE A 257 -22.02 14.67 -1.59
CA ILE A 257 -21.37 13.38 -1.33
C ILE A 257 -19.93 13.46 -1.82
N TYR A 258 -18.98 12.99 -1.01
CA TYR A 258 -17.57 12.91 -1.38
C TYR A 258 -17.13 11.45 -1.43
N HIS A 259 -16.30 11.13 -2.41
CA HIS A 259 -15.70 9.81 -2.49
C HIS A 259 -14.80 9.57 -1.26
N PRO A 260 -14.84 8.38 -0.63
CA PRO A 260 -14.04 8.08 0.58
C PRO A 260 -12.55 8.33 0.42
N VAL A 261 -11.99 8.07 -0.77
CA VAL A 261 -10.57 8.33 -1.07
C VAL A 261 -10.25 9.81 -1.01
N THR A 262 -11.12 10.68 -1.51
CA THR A 262 -10.96 12.13 -1.45
C THR A 262 -10.92 12.62 0.00
N VAL A 263 -11.81 12.10 0.84
CA VAL A 263 -11.87 12.43 2.28
C VAL A 263 -10.58 12.00 2.99
N ALA A 264 -10.12 10.79 2.73
CA ALA A 264 -8.87 10.28 3.27
C ALA A 264 -7.66 11.11 2.84
N GLN A 265 -7.59 11.48 1.56
CA GLN A 265 -6.52 12.34 1.03
C GLN A 265 -6.54 13.75 1.66
N ALA A 266 -7.72 14.30 1.91
CA ALA A 266 -7.83 15.58 2.61
C ALA A 266 -7.27 15.49 4.03
N ALA A 267 -7.56 14.42 4.75
CA ALA A 267 -7.00 14.18 6.08
C ALA A 267 -5.48 14.06 6.04
N ASP A 268 -4.94 13.37 5.06
CA ASP A 268 -3.50 13.24 4.86
C ASP A 268 -2.84 14.60 4.57
N GLU A 269 -3.43 15.39 3.69
CA GLU A 269 -2.88 16.68 3.29
C GLU A 269 -2.87 17.69 4.46
N LEU A 270 -3.90 17.66 5.30
CA LEU A 270 -3.93 18.50 6.51
C LEU A 270 -2.75 18.25 7.44
N LEU A 271 -2.26 17.02 7.54
CA LEU A 271 -1.08 16.71 8.36
C LEU A 271 0.21 17.38 7.84
N SER A 272 0.25 17.78 6.59
CA SER A 272 1.40 18.49 6.02
C SER A 272 1.46 19.97 6.41
N LEU A 273 0.41 20.50 7.02
CA LEU A 273 0.30 21.90 7.40
C LEU A 273 0.90 22.15 8.79
N GLU A 274 1.56 23.29 8.94
CA GLU A 274 2.18 23.68 10.19
C GLU A 274 1.17 23.73 11.35
N GLY A 275 1.56 23.20 12.49
CA GLY A 275 0.75 23.23 13.71
C GLY A 275 -0.31 22.15 13.82
N ILE A 276 -0.41 21.24 12.86
CA ILE A 276 -1.38 20.13 12.88
C ILE A 276 -0.68 18.83 13.28
N GLU A 277 -1.16 18.21 14.35
CA GLU A 277 -0.70 16.91 14.87
C GLU A 277 -1.67 15.77 14.58
N ALA A 278 -2.95 16.07 14.46
CA ALA A 278 -3.99 15.14 14.07
C ALA A 278 -5.05 15.83 13.23
N SER A 279 -5.58 15.13 12.25
CA SER A 279 -6.62 15.64 11.36
C SER A 279 -7.82 14.71 11.31
N TYR A 280 -9.00 15.30 11.27
CA TYR A 280 -10.28 14.60 11.10
C TYR A 280 -11.06 15.29 9.99
N VAL A 281 -11.50 14.53 9.01
CA VAL A 281 -12.32 15.05 7.91
C VAL A 281 -13.67 14.32 7.89
N VAL A 282 -14.74 15.10 7.99
CA VAL A 282 -16.12 14.64 8.10
C VAL A 282 -16.85 14.95 6.81
N ALA A 283 -17.35 13.93 6.12
CA ALA A 283 -18.06 14.15 4.87
C ALA A 283 -19.16 13.11 4.65
N LYS A 284 -20.20 13.50 3.96
CA LYS A 284 -21.27 12.60 3.55
C LYS A 284 -20.73 11.63 2.51
N ARG A 285 -20.92 10.36 2.76
CA ARG A 285 -20.42 9.26 1.93
C ARG A 285 -21.48 8.73 0.97
N GLU A 286 -22.70 8.65 1.45
CA GLU A 286 -23.91 8.30 0.72
C GLU A 286 -25.11 8.80 1.53
N ASP A 287 -26.32 8.63 1.01
CA ASP A 287 -27.52 9.07 1.73
C ASP A 287 -27.57 8.41 3.12
N ASN A 288 -27.77 9.24 4.15
CA ASN A 288 -27.87 8.82 5.53
C ASN A 288 -26.59 8.20 6.13
N LEU A 289 -25.43 8.37 5.48
CA LEU A 289 -24.15 7.84 5.97
C LEU A 289 -23.07 8.92 5.89
N ILE A 290 -22.44 9.23 7.04
CA ILE A 290 -21.31 10.15 7.14
C ILE A 290 -20.06 9.38 7.47
N GLY A 291 -19.00 9.60 6.70
CA GLY A 291 -17.69 9.06 6.96
C GLY A 291 -16.79 10.07 7.67
N ILE A 292 -15.92 9.58 8.55
CA ILE A 292 -14.87 10.35 9.17
C ILE A 292 -13.55 9.64 8.90
N SER A 293 -12.61 10.35 8.27
CA SER A 293 -11.23 9.89 8.14
C SER A 293 -10.34 10.63 9.13
N ALA A 294 -9.53 9.88 9.85
CA ALA A 294 -8.66 10.41 10.89
C ALA A 294 -7.20 10.03 10.63
N ARG A 295 -6.31 10.99 10.80
CA ARG A 295 -4.87 10.82 10.63
C ARG A 295 -4.12 11.47 11.78
N SER A 296 -2.95 10.93 12.11
CA SER A 296 -2.10 11.48 13.17
C SER A 296 -0.62 11.30 12.82
N LEU A 297 0.21 12.18 13.35
CA LEU A 297 1.66 12.06 13.31
C LEU A 297 2.21 11.13 14.41
N GLY A 298 1.38 10.66 15.34
CA GLY A 298 1.73 9.71 16.37
C GLY A 298 1.55 10.19 17.82
N SER A 299 1.54 11.49 18.06
CA SER A 299 1.33 12.05 19.40
C SER A 299 -0.11 11.92 19.90
N ILE A 300 -1.06 11.83 18.98
CA ILE A 300 -2.49 11.65 19.26
C ILE A 300 -2.92 10.29 18.68
N ASN A 301 -3.60 9.49 19.50
CA ASN A 301 -4.12 8.18 19.06
C ASN A 301 -5.50 8.34 18.45
N VAL A 302 -5.58 8.40 17.13
CA VAL A 302 -6.85 8.54 16.40
C VAL A 302 -7.67 7.23 16.38
N GLN A 303 -7.04 6.08 16.61
CA GLN A 303 -7.73 4.80 16.72
C GLN A 303 -8.75 4.80 17.84
N LEU A 304 -8.36 5.28 19.02
CA LEU A 304 -9.23 5.33 20.20
C LEU A 304 -10.45 6.25 19.97
N THR A 305 -10.22 7.39 19.33
CA THR A 305 -11.31 8.31 18.97
C THR A 305 -12.30 7.69 17.99
N MET A 306 -11.79 7.01 16.97
CA MET A 306 -12.65 6.35 15.98
C MET A 306 -13.38 5.14 16.56
N GLU A 307 -12.74 4.35 17.42
CA GLU A 307 -13.38 3.24 18.14
C GLU A 307 -14.52 3.72 19.03
N ALA A 308 -14.36 4.87 19.68
CA ALA A 308 -15.43 5.48 20.49
C ALA A 308 -16.66 5.85 19.66
N LEU A 309 -16.51 6.03 18.36
CA LEU A 309 -17.58 6.32 17.40
C LEU A 309 -18.00 5.09 16.58
N GLY A 310 -17.61 3.88 17.00
CA GLY A 310 -17.98 2.64 16.33
C GLY A 310 -17.10 2.24 15.16
N GLY A 311 -15.99 2.92 14.95
CA GLY A 311 -15.02 2.64 13.89
C GLY A 311 -13.79 1.90 14.38
N GLY A 312 -12.67 2.09 13.72
CA GLY A 312 -11.40 1.47 14.05
C GLY A 312 -10.26 1.89 13.15
N GLY A 313 -9.14 1.24 13.30
CA GLY A 313 -7.93 1.49 12.51
C GLY A 313 -6.67 1.28 13.34
N HIS A 314 -5.72 2.19 13.17
CA HIS A 314 -4.43 2.21 13.84
C HIS A 314 -4.19 3.57 14.51
N LEU A 315 -3.15 3.66 15.33
CA LEU A 315 -2.74 4.86 16.04
C LEU A 315 -2.72 6.12 15.14
N THR A 316 -2.21 5.99 13.92
CA THR A 316 -1.98 7.11 12.98
C THR A 316 -2.97 7.17 11.82
N ASN A 317 -3.81 6.18 11.67
CA ASN A 317 -4.74 6.05 10.53
C ASN A 317 -5.98 5.26 10.98
N ALA A 318 -7.11 5.94 11.07
CA ALA A 318 -8.35 5.32 11.50
C ALA A 318 -9.55 5.99 10.80
N ALA A 319 -10.71 5.35 10.90
CA ALA A 319 -11.93 5.85 10.28
C ALA A 319 -13.17 5.35 11.01
N THR A 320 -14.29 6.02 10.79
CA THR A 320 -15.59 5.57 11.24
C THR A 320 -16.69 5.99 10.27
N GLN A 321 -17.86 5.43 10.46
CA GLN A 321 -19.09 5.80 9.73
C GLN A 321 -20.21 6.02 10.72
N ILE A 322 -20.98 7.08 10.52
CA ILE A 322 -22.11 7.45 11.38
C ILE A 322 -23.37 7.47 10.53
N LYS A 323 -24.39 6.71 10.94
CA LYS A 323 -25.69 6.64 10.28
C LYS A 323 -26.67 7.63 10.88
N GLY A 324 -27.51 8.22 10.03
CA GLY A 324 -28.65 9.02 10.47
C GLY A 324 -28.31 10.37 11.10
N ALA A 325 -27.10 10.89 10.89
CA ALA A 325 -26.64 12.17 11.41
C ALA A 325 -26.49 13.21 10.31
N THR A 326 -26.58 14.49 10.69
CA THR A 326 -26.13 15.61 9.84
C THR A 326 -24.63 15.79 10.04
N ILE A 327 -24.00 16.58 9.18
CA ILE A 327 -22.58 16.94 9.33
C ILE A 327 -22.32 17.59 10.69
N ASP A 328 -23.16 18.54 11.11
CA ASP A 328 -22.99 19.21 12.40
C ASP A 328 -23.14 18.25 13.59
N GLU A 329 -24.10 17.34 13.53
CA GLU A 329 -24.26 16.30 14.57
C GLU A 329 -23.06 15.36 14.62
N ALA A 330 -22.53 14.98 13.48
CA ALA A 330 -21.33 14.13 13.40
C ALA A 330 -20.10 14.83 13.98
N ILE A 331 -19.93 16.13 13.67
CA ILE A 331 -18.84 16.94 14.23
C ILE A 331 -18.97 17.06 15.74
N GLU A 332 -20.18 17.25 16.27
CA GLU A 332 -20.43 17.31 17.72
C GLU A 332 -20.05 16.00 18.40
N GLN A 333 -20.45 14.86 17.84
CA GLN A 333 -20.05 13.53 18.35
C GLN A 333 -18.55 13.34 18.29
N LEU A 334 -17.91 13.74 17.20
CA LEU A 334 -16.46 13.69 17.04
C LEU A 334 -15.76 14.55 18.08
N GLN A 335 -16.22 15.78 18.28
CA GLN A 335 -15.63 16.71 19.25
C GLN A 335 -15.71 16.16 20.67
N GLN A 336 -16.83 15.54 21.03
CA GLN A 336 -17.01 14.91 22.35
C GLN A 336 -16.03 13.74 22.52
N ALA A 337 -15.89 12.89 21.49
CA ALA A 337 -14.96 11.77 21.52
C ALA A 337 -13.49 12.24 21.63
N ILE A 338 -13.11 13.29 20.91
CA ILE A 338 -11.77 13.89 20.99
C ILE A 338 -11.51 14.40 22.42
N THR A 339 -12.44 15.17 22.99
CA THR A 339 -12.30 15.75 24.31
C THR A 339 -12.15 14.69 25.39
N GLU A 340 -12.94 13.60 25.33
CA GLU A 340 -12.84 12.48 26.26
C GLU A 340 -11.49 11.75 26.18
N GLN A 341 -10.97 11.54 24.98
CA GLN A 341 -9.66 10.88 24.77
C GLN A 341 -8.51 11.74 25.27
N MET A 342 -8.56 13.05 25.04
CA MET A 342 -7.53 14.00 25.48
C MET A 342 -7.49 14.09 27.01
N SER A 343 -8.62 14.10 27.69
CA SER A 343 -8.67 14.12 29.17
C SER A 343 -8.12 12.84 29.78
N ARG A 344 -8.35 11.67 29.17
CA ARG A 344 -7.81 10.38 29.65
C ARG A 344 -6.28 10.30 29.49
N SER A 345 -5.71 10.94 28.47
CA SER A 345 -4.26 10.93 28.25
C SER A 345 -3.52 11.88 29.20
N GLU A 346 -4.19 12.91 29.74
CA GLU A 346 -3.62 13.81 30.75
C GLU A 346 -3.61 13.18 32.15
N ASP A 347 -4.53 12.25 32.42
CA ASP A 347 -4.64 11.54 33.70
C ASP A 347 -3.74 10.28 33.78
N ALA A 348 -3.07 9.91 32.69
CA ALA A 348 -2.19 8.76 32.59
C ALA A 348 -0.70 9.20 32.57
#